data_1637226b27695b4ce26436c7cacb63fe
#
_entry.id   1637226b27695b4ce26436c7cacb63fe
#
_cell.length_a   1.000
_cell.length_b   1.000
_cell.length_c   1.000
_cell.angle_alpha   90.00
_cell.angle_beta   90.00
_cell.angle_gamma   90.00
#
_symmetry.space_group_name_H-M   'P 1'
#
loop_
_entity.id
_entity.type
_entity.pdbx_description
1 polymer ?
#
loop_
_entity_poly.entity_id
_entity_poly.type
_entity_poly.pdbx_seq_one_letter_code
_entity_poly.pdbx_strand_id
1 'polypeptide(L)'
;NWIRMQGGIPVAPVYDLKIKDSDLVAATHGRSFWILDDITPLRKISINKRKKGDLVLFKPRPTYRLKLQWASGMIFTGDGKAYGPAFGLPGTTYPVKLADGTTERRHLDAGENPPAGAIIYYWLDNTPEDELALSLQDAKGNTITQFSSDESQDPNQRLTKHKGMNRFIWNIRYPGPEKLDPDLVERPYEPLAKSDIFSKGGGPAAPPGDY
;
A
#
# COMPACT_ATOMS: atom_id res chain seq x y z
N ASN A 1 8.28 19.37 -23.71
CA ASN A 1 7.26 19.94 -22.82
C ASN A 1 7.51 19.44 -21.39
N TRP A 2 7.44 20.35 -20.44
CA TRP A 2 7.52 20.01 -19.01
C TRP A 2 6.11 19.74 -18.50
N ILE A 3 5.95 18.66 -17.72
CA ILE A 3 4.69 18.34 -17.05
C ILE A 3 4.94 18.41 -15.55
N ARG A 4 4.09 19.14 -14.83
CA ARG A 4 4.17 19.22 -13.38
C ARG A 4 3.81 17.87 -12.77
N MET A 5 4.72 17.30 -12.00
CA MET A 5 4.46 16.14 -11.18
C MET A 5 3.88 16.59 -9.83
N GLN A 6 2.72 16.06 -9.48
CA GLN A 6 2.12 16.29 -8.17
C GLN A 6 2.55 15.15 -7.26
N GLY A 7 3.23 15.46 -6.18
CA GLY A 7 3.80 14.45 -5.27
C GLY A 7 3.71 14.82 -3.80
N GLY A 8 2.86 15.80 -3.44
CA GLY A 8 2.70 16.20 -2.04
C GLY A 8 3.87 16.99 -1.45
N ILE A 9 4.95 17.21 -2.19
CA ILE A 9 6.06 18.06 -1.74
C ILE A 9 5.52 19.46 -1.45
N PRO A 10 5.76 20.02 -0.25
CA PRO A 10 5.33 21.37 0.09
C PRO A 10 6.01 22.40 -0.80
N VAL A 11 5.48 23.62 -0.80
CA VAL A 11 6.13 24.74 -1.48
C VAL A 11 7.43 25.06 -0.74
N ALA A 12 8.54 24.55 -1.27
CA ALA A 12 9.88 24.78 -0.75
C ALA A 12 10.90 24.70 -1.89
N PRO A 13 12.00 25.46 -1.83
CA PRO A 13 13.08 25.30 -2.79
C PRO A 13 13.66 23.89 -2.71
N VAL A 14 13.83 23.24 -3.86
CA VAL A 14 14.54 21.97 -3.97
C VAL A 14 15.98 22.29 -4.34
N TYR A 15 16.91 21.94 -3.48
CA TYR A 15 18.33 22.25 -3.67
C TYR A 15 19.10 21.15 -4.39
N ASP A 16 18.65 19.90 -4.18
CA ASP A 16 19.31 18.77 -4.83
C ASP A 16 18.29 17.65 -5.12
N LEU A 17 18.56 16.93 -6.20
CA LEU A 17 17.81 15.75 -6.62
C LEU A 17 18.79 14.62 -6.89
N LYS A 18 18.61 13.51 -6.22
CA LYS A 18 19.44 12.33 -6.41
C LYS A 18 18.60 11.09 -6.63
N ILE A 19 19.04 10.27 -7.57
CA ILE A 19 18.46 8.94 -7.76
C ILE A 19 19.35 7.96 -7.00
N LYS A 20 18.75 7.22 -6.08
CA LYS A 20 19.38 6.11 -5.37
C LYS A 20 18.62 4.84 -5.69
N ASP A 21 19.30 3.90 -6.36
CA ASP A 21 18.69 2.69 -6.91
C ASP A 21 17.53 3.00 -7.88
N SER A 22 16.31 2.90 -7.46
CA SER A 22 15.13 3.29 -8.25
C SER A 22 14.27 4.34 -7.54
N ASP A 23 14.78 4.98 -6.51
CA ASP A 23 14.06 6.00 -5.76
C ASP A 23 14.60 7.40 -6.09
N LEU A 24 13.73 8.40 -6.14
CA LEU A 24 14.11 9.80 -6.31
C LEU A 24 14.08 10.50 -4.97
N VAL A 25 15.23 10.99 -4.54
CA VAL A 25 15.39 11.75 -3.30
C VAL A 25 15.48 13.23 -3.63
N ALA A 26 14.64 14.05 -3.02
CA ALA A 26 14.65 15.49 -3.12
C ALA A 26 15.07 16.11 -1.78
N ALA A 27 16.13 16.92 -1.80
CA ALA A 27 16.58 17.71 -0.67
C ALA A 27 15.93 19.10 -0.73
N THR A 28 15.15 19.47 0.27
CA THR A 28 14.45 20.75 0.30
C THR A 28 15.05 21.69 1.32
N HIS A 29 14.89 22.97 1.12
CA HIS A 29 15.29 23.98 2.10
C HIS A 29 14.28 24.08 3.23
N GLY A 30 14.66 23.63 4.41
CA GLY A 30 13.85 23.75 5.63
C GLY A 30 12.62 22.86 5.70
N ARG A 31 12.44 21.93 4.75
CA ARG A 31 11.28 21.01 4.69
C ARG A 31 11.70 19.54 4.54
N SER A 32 12.88 19.19 5.07
CA SER A 32 13.40 17.82 5.12
C SER A 32 13.70 17.20 3.74
N PHE A 33 13.93 15.90 3.73
CA PHE A 33 14.11 15.10 2.53
C PHE A 33 12.79 14.44 2.14
N TRP A 34 12.55 14.39 0.85
CA TRP A 34 11.36 13.74 0.28
C TRP A 34 11.80 12.62 -0.64
N ILE A 35 11.18 11.48 -0.49
CA ILE A 35 11.52 10.29 -1.27
C ILE A 35 10.29 9.88 -2.08
N LEU A 36 10.46 9.77 -3.39
CA LEU A 36 9.52 9.12 -4.27
C LEU A 36 10.03 7.71 -4.52
N ASP A 37 9.39 6.74 -3.88
CA ASP A 37 9.72 5.34 -4.04
C ASP A 37 9.37 4.86 -5.45
N ASP A 38 10.28 4.10 -6.03
CA ASP A 38 10.13 3.41 -7.30
C ASP A 38 9.71 4.27 -8.49
N ILE A 39 10.67 4.97 -9.08
CA ILE A 39 10.46 5.71 -10.34
C ILE A 39 10.53 4.80 -11.59
N THR A 40 10.63 3.48 -11.43
CA THR A 40 10.71 2.55 -12.57
C THR A 40 9.51 2.65 -13.50
N PRO A 41 8.25 2.76 -13.01
CA PRO A 41 7.11 2.98 -13.87
C PRO A 41 7.21 4.27 -14.68
N LEU A 42 7.69 5.37 -14.04
CA LEU A 42 7.85 6.65 -14.72
C LEU A 42 8.87 6.59 -15.86
N ARG A 43 9.97 5.84 -15.68
CA ARG A 43 10.97 5.62 -16.73
C ARG A 43 10.43 4.85 -17.94
N LYS A 44 9.46 3.97 -17.71
CA LYS A 44 8.83 3.15 -18.75
C LYS A 44 7.65 3.85 -19.43
N ILE A 45 7.17 4.94 -18.83
CA ILE A 45 6.11 5.74 -19.42
C ILE A 45 6.66 6.50 -20.63
N SER A 46 6.41 6.00 -21.82
CA SER A 46 6.64 6.75 -23.07
C SER A 46 5.33 7.39 -23.50
N ILE A 47 5.15 8.66 -23.12
CA ILE A 47 3.92 9.42 -23.41
C ILE A 47 3.59 9.46 -24.89
N ASN A 48 4.60 9.38 -25.76
CA ASN A 48 4.45 9.55 -27.22
C ASN A 48 4.18 8.25 -28.00
N LYS A 49 4.19 7.08 -27.34
CA LYS A 49 4.04 5.78 -28.03
C LYS A 49 2.81 4.99 -27.64
N ARG A 50 1.93 5.57 -26.82
CA ARG A 50 0.74 4.86 -26.37
C ARG A 50 -0.41 5.03 -27.34
N LYS A 51 -1.08 3.93 -27.61
CA LYS A 51 -2.37 3.96 -28.27
C LYS A 51 -3.44 4.41 -27.27
N LYS A 52 -4.44 5.12 -27.76
CA LYS A 52 -5.59 5.50 -26.96
C LYS A 52 -6.29 4.23 -26.45
N GLY A 53 -6.52 4.14 -25.15
CA GLY A 53 -7.16 3.00 -24.53
C GLY A 53 -6.20 1.95 -23.96
N ASP A 54 -4.89 2.19 -23.98
CA ASP A 54 -3.91 1.23 -23.47
C ASP A 54 -4.01 1.06 -21.95
N LEU A 55 -3.99 -0.21 -21.50
CA LEU A 55 -3.69 -0.63 -20.13
C LEU A 55 -2.25 -1.12 -20.12
N VAL A 56 -1.45 -0.63 -19.18
CA VAL A 56 -0.06 -1.06 -19.02
C VAL A 56 0.17 -1.53 -17.58
N LEU A 57 0.50 -2.79 -17.42
CA LEU A 57 0.95 -3.36 -16.15
C LEU A 57 2.48 -3.25 -16.07
N PHE A 58 2.99 -2.68 -14.98
CA PHE A 58 4.43 -2.58 -14.76
C PHE A 58 4.92 -3.76 -13.93
N LYS A 59 6.07 -4.32 -14.30
CA LYS A 59 6.70 -5.37 -13.52
C LYS A 59 7.04 -4.82 -12.12
N PRO A 60 6.51 -5.43 -11.05
CA PRO A 60 6.84 -5.02 -9.68
C PRO A 60 8.33 -5.20 -9.36
N ARG A 61 8.82 -4.45 -8.39
CA ARG A 61 10.16 -4.66 -7.82
C ARG A 61 10.18 -5.92 -6.96
N PRO A 62 11.35 -6.56 -6.82
CA PRO A 62 11.53 -7.57 -5.79
C PRO A 62 11.13 -7.00 -4.42
N THR A 63 10.26 -7.71 -3.72
CA THR A 63 9.70 -7.26 -2.45
C THR A 63 10.21 -8.12 -1.32
N TYR A 64 10.69 -7.47 -0.26
CA TYR A 64 11.09 -8.15 0.97
C TYR A 64 9.96 -8.08 1.98
N ARG A 65 9.65 -9.23 2.59
CA ARG A 65 8.69 -9.26 3.69
C ARG A 65 9.39 -8.87 4.99
N LEU A 66 9.06 -7.69 5.49
CA LEU A 66 9.56 -7.22 6.78
C LEU A 66 8.45 -7.35 7.84
N LYS A 67 8.76 -7.98 8.96
CA LYS A 67 7.89 -8.02 10.14
C LYS A 67 8.37 -6.95 11.13
N LEU A 68 7.97 -5.72 10.93
CA LEU A 68 8.39 -4.60 11.79
C LEU A 68 7.25 -4.07 12.70
N GLN A 69 6.19 -4.83 12.91
CA GLN A 69 4.96 -4.29 13.50
C GLN A 69 4.75 -4.53 15.01
N TRP A 70 5.70 -5.10 15.74
CA TRP A 70 5.41 -5.43 17.14
C TRP A 70 5.40 -4.21 18.09
N ALA A 71 6.08 -3.13 17.74
CA ALA A 71 6.25 -1.99 18.65
C ALA A 71 5.18 -0.89 18.50
N SER A 72 4.61 -0.70 17.32
CA SER A 72 3.67 0.41 17.08
C SER A 72 2.27 0.20 17.66
N GLY A 73 1.84 -1.05 17.82
CA GLY A 73 0.53 -1.38 18.37
C GLY A 73 0.48 -1.48 19.91
N MET A 74 1.62 -1.63 20.57
CA MET A 74 1.65 -1.87 22.02
C MET A 74 1.66 -0.60 22.89
N ILE A 75 2.05 0.54 22.32
CA ILE A 75 2.41 1.72 23.13
C ILE A 75 1.41 2.86 23.03
N PHE A 76 0.61 2.90 21.96
CA PHE A 76 -0.25 4.04 21.68
C PHE A 76 -1.68 3.59 21.41
N THR A 77 -2.48 3.53 22.45
CA THR A 77 -3.93 3.34 22.36
C THR A 77 -4.65 4.65 22.67
N GLY A 78 -5.67 4.99 21.91
CA GLY A 78 -6.51 6.16 22.16
C GLY A 78 -6.74 7.03 20.93
N ASP A 79 -7.75 7.90 21.00
CA ASP A 79 -8.23 8.73 19.87
C ASP A 79 -7.45 10.04 19.69
N GLY A 80 -6.48 10.32 20.57
CA GLY A 80 -5.69 11.54 20.55
C GLY A 80 -4.29 11.40 19.96
N LYS A 81 -3.58 12.52 19.87
CA LYS A 81 -2.15 12.52 19.59
C LYS A 81 -1.40 11.85 20.73
N ALA A 82 -0.52 10.95 20.40
CA ALA A 82 0.36 10.32 21.37
C ALA A 82 1.77 10.86 21.22
N TYR A 83 2.33 11.28 22.35
CA TYR A 83 3.69 11.80 22.46
C TYR A 83 4.48 10.83 23.34
N GLY A 84 5.48 10.21 22.79
CA GLY A 84 6.30 9.33 23.59
C GLY A 84 7.44 8.73 22.79
N PRO A 85 8.69 9.17 23.00
CA PRO A 85 9.83 8.46 22.47
C PRO A 85 9.99 7.17 23.27
N ALA A 86 9.67 6.06 22.67
CA ALA A 86 9.95 4.76 23.25
C ALA A 86 10.81 3.97 22.28
N PHE A 87 11.92 3.42 22.75
CA PHE A 87 12.81 2.55 21.99
C PHE A 87 13.33 3.11 20.65
N GLY A 88 13.60 4.42 20.59
CA GLY A 88 14.11 5.06 19.37
C GLY A 88 13.08 5.22 18.25
N LEU A 89 11.80 5.04 18.52
CA LEU A 89 10.73 5.31 17.58
C LEU A 89 10.39 6.81 17.55
N PRO A 90 9.95 7.35 16.39
CA PRO A 90 9.46 8.73 16.29
C PRO A 90 8.34 8.98 17.30
N GLY A 91 8.43 10.10 18.01
CA GLY A 91 7.65 10.30 19.25
C GLY A 91 6.21 10.71 19.07
N THR A 92 5.80 11.23 17.91
CA THR A 92 4.47 11.81 17.77
C THR A 92 3.66 11.06 16.73
N THR A 93 2.54 10.51 17.15
CA THR A 93 1.58 9.86 16.27
C THR A 93 0.19 10.48 16.41
N TYR A 94 -0.60 10.40 15.34
CA TYR A 94 -2.00 10.82 15.33
C TYR A 94 -2.86 9.78 14.62
N PRO A 95 -4.14 9.64 15.01
CA PRO A 95 -5.03 8.69 14.37
C PRO A 95 -5.55 9.22 13.04
N VAL A 96 -5.60 8.35 12.03
CA VAL A 96 -6.21 8.60 10.72
C VAL A 96 -7.26 7.52 10.46
N LYS A 97 -8.49 7.92 10.18
CA LYS A 97 -9.53 6.97 9.76
C LYS A 97 -9.31 6.58 8.30
N LEU A 98 -9.27 5.28 8.06
CA LEU A 98 -9.18 4.70 6.71
C LEU A 98 -10.56 4.54 6.08
N ALA A 99 -10.60 4.26 4.78
CA ALA A 99 -11.84 4.09 4.03
C ALA A 99 -12.70 2.90 4.50
N ASP A 100 -12.08 1.90 5.11
CA ASP A 100 -12.73 0.73 5.71
C ASP A 100 -13.29 0.97 7.12
N GLY A 101 -13.19 2.23 7.62
CA GLY A 101 -13.62 2.61 8.95
C GLY A 101 -12.61 2.27 10.07
N THR A 102 -11.52 1.59 9.76
CA THR A 102 -10.45 1.34 10.73
C THR A 102 -9.63 2.61 11.00
N THR A 103 -8.94 2.62 12.14
CA THR A 103 -8.06 3.73 12.49
C THR A 103 -6.61 3.25 12.46
N GLU A 104 -5.79 3.93 11.68
CA GLU A 104 -4.34 3.75 11.63
C GLU A 104 -3.65 4.94 12.31
N ARG A 105 -2.55 4.68 13.02
CA ARG A 105 -1.73 5.75 13.58
C ARG A 105 -0.58 6.09 12.65
N ARG A 106 -0.47 7.36 12.30
CA ARG A 106 0.61 7.90 11.46
C ARG A 106 1.54 8.78 12.27
N HIS A 107 2.79 8.80 11.87
CA HIS A 107 3.77 9.70 12.48
C HIS A 107 3.64 11.12 11.95
N LEU A 108 3.74 12.11 12.85
CA LEU A 108 3.67 13.52 12.47
C LEU A 108 5.01 14.04 11.95
N ASP A 109 6.08 13.55 12.53
CA ASP A 109 7.47 14.05 12.41
C ASP A 109 8.41 13.07 11.69
N ALA A 110 7.87 12.01 11.13
CA ALA A 110 8.61 11.03 10.34
C ALA A 110 7.84 10.66 9.07
N GLY A 111 8.58 10.23 8.05
CA GLY A 111 7.99 9.65 6.84
C GLY A 111 7.33 8.31 7.11
N GLU A 112 6.41 7.95 6.25
CA GLU A 112 5.79 6.62 6.28
C GLU A 112 6.78 5.58 5.74
N ASN A 113 6.80 4.41 6.37
CA ASN A 113 7.53 3.28 5.81
C ASN A 113 6.84 2.79 4.51
N PRO A 114 7.59 2.20 3.59
CA PRO A 114 6.99 1.50 2.47
C PRO A 114 5.96 0.49 2.96
N PRO A 115 4.84 0.31 2.25
CA PRO A 115 3.81 -0.62 2.67
C PRO A 115 4.34 -2.04 2.74
N ALA A 116 3.85 -2.82 3.71
CA ALA A 116 4.20 -4.22 3.88
C ALA A 116 3.50 -5.07 2.81
N GLY A 117 4.06 -5.13 1.61
CA GLY A 117 3.49 -5.87 0.50
C GLY A 117 4.19 -5.61 -0.83
N ALA A 118 3.81 -6.34 -1.85
CA ALA A 118 4.27 -6.10 -3.21
C ALA A 118 3.47 -4.96 -3.84
N ILE A 119 4.18 -3.92 -4.24
CA ILE A 119 3.56 -2.75 -4.88
C ILE A 119 3.46 -3.03 -6.37
N ILE A 120 2.25 -3.01 -6.88
CA ILE A 120 1.91 -3.25 -8.27
C ILE A 120 1.39 -1.95 -8.86
N TYR A 121 2.11 -1.41 -9.85
CA TYR A 121 1.70 -0.24 -10.58
C TYR A 121 1.08 -0.63 -11.92
N TYR A 122 0.02 0.07 -12.29
CA TYR A 122 -0.57 -0.04 -13.63
C TYR A 122 -1.07 1.32 -14.10
N TRP A 123 -1.05 1.50 -15.40
CA TRP A 123 -1.50 2.73 -16.04
C TRP A 123 -2.76 2.47 -16.85
N LEU A 124 -3.70 3.40 -16.74
CA LEU A 124 -4.91 3.43 -17.54
C LEU A 124 -4.95 4.72 -18.35
N ASP A 125 -5.09 4.60 -19.66
CA ASP A 125 -5.20 5.78 -20.52
C ASP A 125 -6.55 6.50 -20.33
N ASN A 126 -7.60 5.75 -20.02
CA ASN A 126 -8.92 6.24 -19.64
C ASN A 126 -9.44 5.46 -18.43
N THR A 127 -10.45 6.01 -17.77
CA THR A 127 -11.22 5.25 -16.78
C THR A 127 -12.06 4.21 -17.51
N PRO A 128 -11.83 2.91 -17.30
CA PRO A 128 -12.63 1.88 -17.96
C PRO A 128 -14.05 1.84 -17.38
N GLU A 129 -15.02 1.57 -18.23
CA GLU A 129 -16.41 1.31 -17.81
C GLU A 129 -16.51 -0.08 -17.20
N ASP A 130 -15.81 -1.04 -17.79
CA ASP A 130 -15.77 -2.41 -17.34
C ASP A 130 -14.97 -2.60 -16.04
N GLU A 131 -15.19 -3.74 -15.43
CA GLU A 131 -14.46 -4.20 -14.26
C GLU A 131 -13.01 -4.53 -14.64
N LEU A 132 -12.08 -4.09 -13.78
CA LEU A 132 -10.68 -4.51 -13.85
C LEU A 132 -10.46 -5.72 -12.95
N ALA A 133 -9.72 -6.70 -13.45
CA ALA A 133 -9.29 -7.85 -12.68
C ALA A 133 -7.76 -7.97 -12.73
N LEU A 134 -7.16 -8.28 -11.59
CA LEU A 134 -5.74 -8.58 -11.43
C LEU A 134 -5.60 -9.97 -10.83
N SER A 135 -5.05 -10.91 -11.61
CA SER A 135 -4.78 -12.26 -11.15
C SER A 135 -3.31 -12.39 -10.78
N LEU A 136 -3.05 -12.91 -9.59
CA LEU A 136 -1.73 -13.29 -9.15
C LEU A 136 -1.55 -14.79 -9.35
N GLN A 137 -0.45 -15.17 -9.99
CA GLN A 137 -0.15 -16.55 -10.33
C GLN A 137 1.20 -16.95 -9.75
N ASP A 138 1.36 -18.22 -9.42
CA ASP A 138 2.66 -18.78 -9.07
C ASP A 138 3.52 -19.00 -10.33
N ALA A 139 4.78 -19.40 -10.13
CA ALA A 139 5.70 -19.68 -11.23
C ALA A 139 5.24 -20.83 -12.16
N LYS A 140 4.24 -21.61 -11.78
CA LYS A 140 3.64 -22.68 -12.58
C LYS A 140 2.39 -22.21 -13.34
N GLY A 141 1.96 -20.96 -13.15
CA GLY A 141 0.76 -20.40 -13.76
C GLY A 141 -0.53 -20.70 -13.01
N ASN A 142 -0.48 -21.26 -11.81
CA ASN A 142 -1.68 -21.46 -11.00
C ASN A 142 -2.10 -20.13 -10.38
N THR A 143 -3.36 -19.78 -10.48
CA THR A 143 -3.90 -18.57 -9.86
C THR A 143 -3.94 -18.74 -8.34
N ILE A 144 -3.26 -17.85 -7.63
CA ILE A 144 -3.23 -17.78 -6.17
C ILE A 144 -4.44 -17.01 -5.66
N THR A 145 -4.67 -15.84 -6.25
CA THR A 145 -5.76 -14.95 -5.87
C THR A 145 -6.08 -14.00 -7.01
N GLN A 146 -7.27 -13.44 -6.97
CA GLN A 146 -7.73 -12.44 -7.93
C GLN A 146 -8.30 -11.26 -7.18
N PHE A 147 -7.99 -10.07 -7.64
CA PHE A 147 -8.52 -8.80 -7.14
C PHE A 147 -9.31 -8.11 -8.24
N SER A 148 -10.29 -7.34 -7.83
CA SER A 148 -11.20 -6.67 -8.75
C SER A 148 -11.39 -5.21 -8.39
N SER A 149 -11.89 -4.42 -9.33
CA SER A 149 -12.34 -3.05 -9.10
C SER A 149 -13.81 -2.97 -8.69
N ASP A 150 -14.48 -4.10 -8.53
CA ASP A 150 -15.89 -4.16 -8.10
C ASP A 150 -16.09 -3.54 -6.71
N GLU A 151 -17.18 -2.83 -6.52
CA GLU A 151 -17.49 -2.13 -5.27
C GLU A 151 -17.85 -3.06 -4.12
N SER A 152 -18.20 -4.30 -4.40
CA SER A 152 -18.43 -5.33 -3.37
C SER A 152 -17.15 -5.83 -2.70
N GLN A 153 -15.99 -5.56 -3.31
CA GLN A 153 -14.69 -5.92 -2.74
C GLN A 153 -14.34 -5.06 -1.53
N ASP A 154 -13.58 -5.66 -0.61
CA ASP A 154 -12.98 -4.92 0.50
C ASP A 154 -12.23 -3.68 -0.04
N PRO A 155 -12.54 -2.47 0.43
CA PRO A 155 -11.89 -1.24 -0.05
C PRO A 155 -10.36 -1.29 -0.03
N ASN A 156 -9.75 -2.05 0.89
CA ASN A 156 -8.29 -2.20 0.99
C ASN A 156 -7.71 -3.22 -0.01
N GLN A 157 -8.58 -4.03 -0.62
CA GLN A 157 -8.19 -5.05 -1.62
C GLN A 157 -8.77 -4.75 -3.00
N ARG A 158 -9.46 -3.64 -3.14
CA ARG A 158 -10.08 -3.23 -4.38
C ARG A 158 -9.10 -2.49 -5.29
N LEU A 159 -9.12 -2.83 -6.58
CA LEU A 159 -8.35 -2.11 -7.58
C LEU A 159 -8.93 -0.73 -7.83
N THR A 160 -8.06 0.27 -7.91
CA THR A 160 -8.47 1.60 -8.39
C THR A 160 -8.53 1.63 -9.92
N LYS A 161 -9.45 2.39 -10.51
CA LYS A 161 -9.57 2.52 -11.97
C LYS A 161 -9.55 3.98 -12.43
N HIS A 162 -8.67 4.78 -11.83
CA HIS A 162 -8.50 6.16 -12.22
C HIS A 162 -7.65 6.28 -13.49
N LYS A 163 -8.00 7.22 -14.35
CA LYS A 163 -7.13 7.60 -15.46
C LYS A 163 -5.74 7.97 -14.95
N GLY A 164 -4.70 7.42 -15.58
CA GLY A 164 -3.31 7.64 -15.19
C GLY A 164 -2.72 6.48 -14.39
N MET A 165 -1.79 6.81 -13.49
CA MET A 165 -1.11 5.82 -12.66
C MET A 165 -1.99 5.38 -11.51
N ASN A 166 -2.13 4.07 -11.38
CA ASN A 166 -2.79 3.40 -10.27
C ASN A 166 -1.77 2.55 -9.51
N ARG A 167 -2.03 2.32 -8.23
CA ARG A 167 -1.19 1.51 -7.35
C ARG A 167 -2.06 0.54 -6.56
N PHE A 168 -1.66 -0.71 -6.56
CA PHE A 168 -2.24 -1.76 -5.74
C PHE A 168 -1.15 -2.38 -4.87
N ILE A 169 -1.48 -2.82 -3.66
CA ILE A 169 -0.55 -3.44 -2.72
C ILE A 169 -1.06 -4.84 -2.38
N TRP A 170 -0.33 -5.85 -2.82
CA TRP A 170 -0.59 -7.21 -2.41
C TRP A 170 0.17 -7.52 -1.12
N ASN A 171 -0.53 -7.99 -0.10
CA ASN A 171 0.01 -8.31 1.22
C ASN A 171 0.89 -9.59 1.26
N ILE A 172 1.19 -10.18 0.12
CA ILE A 172 2.01 -11.41 -0.05
C ILE A 172 1.42 -12.57 0.78
N ARG A 173 0.12 -12.76 0.69
CA ARG A 173 -0.59 -13.86 1.34
C ARG A 173 -1.52 -14.55 0.37
N TYR A 174 -1.74 -15.83 0.61
CA TYR A 174 -2.85 -16.55 0.02
C TYR A 174 -4.18 -16.05 0.58
N PRO A 175 -5.30 -16.32 -0.09
CA PRO A 175 -6.63 -16.06 0.48
C PRO A 175 -6.76 -16.73 1.86
N GLY A 176 -7.43 -16.04 2.76
CA GLY A 176 -7.78 -16.61 4.06
C GLY A 176 -8.89 -17.65 3.94
N PRO A 177 -9.19 -18.34 5.03
CA PRO A 177 -10.36 -19.20 5.08
C PRO A 177 -11.63 -18.35 4.88
N GLU A 178 -12.64 -18.96 4.33
CA GLU A 178 -13.96 -18.36 4.24
C GLU A 178 -14.47 -17.99 5.65
N LYS A 179 -14.93 -16.77 5.80
CA LYS A 179 -15.47 -16.32 7.09
C LYS A 179 -16.82 -17.00 7.30
N LEU A 180 -16.95 -17.70 8.40
CA LEU A 180 -18.24 -18.21 8.82
C LEU A 180 -19.18 -17.03 9.11
N ASP A 181 -20.45 -17.20 8.75
CA ASP A 181 -21.49 -16.26 9.08
C ASP A 181 -21.53 -16.09 10.62
N PRO A 182 -21.37 -14.87 11.14
CA PRO A 182 -21.39 -14.63 12.58
C PRO A 182 -22.68 -15.13 13.25
N ASP A 183 -23.80 -15.14 12.53
CA ASP A 183 -25.11 -15.57 13.05
C ASP A 183 -25.24 -17.09 13.15
N LEU A 184 -24.37 -17.84 12.44
CA LEU A 184 -24.33 -19.30 12.47
C LEU A 184 -23.36 -19.86 13.53
N VAL A 185 -22.57 -18.99 14.15
CA VAL A 185 -21.59 -19.41 15.18
C VAL A 185 -22.20 -19.19 16.55
N GLU A 186 -22.71 -20.25 17.18
CA GLU A 186 -22.95 -20.23 18.62
C GLU A 186 -21.61 -19.94 19.32
N ARG A 187 -21.49 -18.76 19.91
CA ARG A 187 -20.30 -18.36 20.65
C ARG A 187 -20.47 -18.78 22.11
N PRO A 188 -19.95 -19.93 22.54
CA PRO A 188 -19.97 -20.31 23.95
C PRO A 188 -18.97 -19.50 24.79
N TYR A 189 -18.19 -18.63 24.17
CA TYR A 189 -17.14 -17.86 24.84
C TYR A 189 -16.99 -16.49 24.20
N GLU A 190 -17.09 -15.42 24.98
CA GLU A 190 -16.62 -14.12 24.52
C GLU A 190 -15.11 -14.24 24.26
N PRO A 191 -14.64 -13.99 23.04
CA PRO A 191 -13.22 -14.02 22.79
C PRO A 191 -12.56 -12.95 23.66
N LEU A 192 -11.62 -13.36 24.49
CA LEU A 192 -10.71 -12.47 25.18
C LEU A 192 -10.20 -11.42 24.21
N ALA A 193 -10.65 -10.20 24.42
CA ALA A 193 -10.27 -8.98 23.75
C ALA A 193 -9.96 -9.16 22.24
N LYS A 194 -10.61 -8.43 21.42
CA LYS A 194 -10.25 -8.16 20.04
C LYS A 194 -8.78 -7.68 19.95
N SER A 195 -7.85 -8.57 20.22
CA SER A 195 -6.45 -8.30 19.89
C SER A 195 -6.32 -8.48 18.39
N ASP A 196 -6.61 -7.43 17.65
CA ASP A 196 -6.41 -7.33 16.19
C ASP A 196 -4.97 -7.63 15.76
N ILE A 197 -4.08 -7.87 16.71
CA ILE A 197 -2.68 -8.23 16.49
C ILE A 197 -2.54 -9.58 15.76
N PHE A 198 -3.50 -10.49 15.96
CA PHE A 198 -3.48 -11.82 15.34
C PHE A 198 -4.60 -12.08 14.33
N SER A 199 -5.60 -11.19 14.26
CA SER A 199 -6.83 -11.42 13.50
C SER A 199 -7.01 -10.58 12.23
N LYS A 200 -6.00 -9.89 11.75
CA LYS A 200 -6.06 -9.36 10.37
C LYS A 200 -6.02 -10.56 9.42
N GLY A 201 -7.22 -11.10 9.22
CA GLY A 201 -7.53 -12.31 8.51
C GLY A 201 -6.96 -12.36 7.10
N GLY A 202 -5.76 -12.86 7.01
CA GLY A 202 -5.15 -13.25 5.75
C GLY A 202 -4.81 -14.73 5.84
N GLY A 203 -4.84 -15.40 4.71
CA GLY A 203 -4.34 -16.75 4.59
C GLY A 203 -2.84 -16.86 4.90
N PRO A 204 -2.26 -18.02 4.73
CA PRO A 204 -0.85 -18.24 4.95
C PRO A 204 -0.01 -17.31 4.07
N ALA A 205 1.17 -16.97 4.57
CA ALA A 205 2.10 -16.17 3.82
C ALA A 205 2.58 -16.90 2.57
N ALA A 206 2.59 -16.24 1.42
CA ALA A 206 3.17 -16.80 0.21
C ALA A 206 4.68 -17.05 0.41
N PRO A 207 5.23 -18.22 0.01
CA PRO A 207 6.65 -18.49 0.14
C PRO A 207 7.48 -17.52 -0.73
N PRO A 208 8.79 -17.38 -0.50
CA PRO A 208 9.65 -16.67 -1.44
C PRO A 208 9.61 -17.33 -2.83
N GLY A 209 9.49 -16.52 -3.88
CA GLY A 209 9.40 -17.02 -5.26
C GLY A 209 8.97 -15.94 -6.24
N ASP A 210 8.81 -16.33 -7.48
CA ASP A 210 8.27 -15.48 -8.55
C ASP A 210 6.76 -15.68 -8.64
N TYR A 211 6.07 -14.56 -8.88
CA TYR A 211 4.61 -14.47 -8.96
C TYR A 211 4.18 -13.58 -10.12
#